data_9ab3f618f2e6e1d2c8adc65fe40307ad
#
_entry.id   9ab3f618f2e6e1d2c8adc65fe40307ad
#
_cell.length_a   1.000
_cell.length_b   1.000
_cell.length_c   1.000
_cell.angle_alpha   90.00
_cell.angle_beta   90.00
_cell.angle_gamma   90.00
#
_symmetry.space_group_name_H-M   'P 1'
#
loop_
_entity.id
_entity.type
_entity.pdbx_description
1 polymer ?
#
loop_
_entity_poly.entity_id
_entity_poly.type
_entity_poly.pdbx_seq_one_letter_code
_entity_poly.pdbx_strand_id
1 'polypeptide(L)'
;CARNGSCKLQEYCLEYGVERTSFAIGKHISAEADTTNRFYEFRPDKCIMCHRCTRVCEKLQGRDVLSIAGRGFDAHISTCYDIARTDPTCESCGNCVSACPTGALSSYDQKKNYRSFEVTSTRTTCPHCAVGCQYDLLVKNGKIVGVDPAKGPSNQGMLCVKGRYGSYKFVHAGDRLTSPLIKKDGNFEPARPVVKRGKAHHFPLFGLTGSDF
;
A
#
# COMPACT_ATOMS: atom_id res chain seq x y z
N CYS A 1 17.22 7.23 -3.59
CA CYS A 1 15.90 6.88 -4.11
C CYS A 1 15.07 6.18 -3.04
N ALA A 2 13.77 6.50 -2.94
CA ALA A 2 12.87 5.86 -1.97
C ALA A 2 12.74 4.34 -2.18
N ARG A 3 12.97 3.86 -3.38
CA ARG A 3 12.92 2.43 -3.77
C ARG A 3 14.28 1.75 -3.71
N ASN A 4 15.27 2.33 -3.08
CA ASN A 4 16.57 1.66 -2.90
C ASN A 4 16.39 0.36 -2.11
N GLY A 5 16.95 -0.74 -2.64
CA GLY A 5 16.77 -2.09 -2.12
C GLY A 5 15.46 -2.80 -2.55
N SER A 6 14.58 -2.13 -3.34
CA SER A 6 13.38 -2.74 -3.93
C SER A 6 13.13 -2.25 -5.37
N CYS A 7 14.18 -1.83 -6.05
CA CYS A 7 14.12 -1.33 -7.42
C CYS A 7 14.68 -2.40 -8.37
N LYS A 8 13.82 -2.98 -9.20
CA LYS A 8 14.23 -4.01 -10.17
C LYS A 8 15.28 -3.53 -11.17
N LEU A 9 15.27 -2.24 -11.54
CA LEU A 9 16.30 -1.67 -12.38
C LEU A 9 17.68 -1.73 -11.70
N GLN A 10 17.75 -1.35 -10.41
CA GLN A 10 18.98 -1.44 -9.64
C GLN A 10 19.46 -2.89 -9.48
N GLU A 11 18.56 -3.82 -9.23
CA GLU A 11 18.87 -5.25 -9.15
C GLU A 11 19.51 -5.75 -10.45
N TYR A 12 18.91 -5.43 -11.60
CA TYR A 12 19.48 -5.81 -12.90
C TYR A 12 20.80 -5.11 -13.22
N CYS A 13 20.95 -3.82 -12.87
CA CYS A 13 22.23 -3.15 -13.04
C CYS A 13 23.35 -3.85 -12.27
N LEU A 14 23.08 -4.31 -11.05
CA LEU A 14 24.03 -5.05 -10.22
C LEU A 14 24.28 -6.45 -10.81
N GLU A 15 23.26 -7.17 -11.18
CA GLU A 15 23.33 -8.53 -11.75
C GLU A 15 24.17 -8.57 -13.03
N TYR A 16 24.00 -7.59 -13.90
CA TYR A 16 24.69 -7.51 -15.20
C TYR A 16 25.93 -6.61 -15.20
N GLY A 17 26.36 -6.10 -14.06
CA GLY A 17 27.54 -5.25 -13.93
C GLY A 17 27.46 -3.94 -14.72
N VAL A 18 26.26 -3.38 -14.88
CA VAL A 18 26.03 -2.16 -15.65
C VAL A 18 26.24 -0.93 -14.77
N GLU A 19 27.38 -0.28 -14.93
CA GLU A 19 27.70 0.97 -14.21
C GLU A 19 27.37 2.22 -15.03
N ARG A 20 27.48 2.12 -16.35
CA ARG A 20 27.27 3.24 -17.28
C ARG A 20 26.54 2.77 -18.54
N THR A 21 25.79 3.69 -19.14
CA THR A 21 25.28 3.45 -20.51
C THR A 21 26.31 3.86 -21.55
N SER A 22 26.51 3.03 -22.57
CA SER A 22 27.32 3.34 -23.74
C SER A 22 26.55 4.13 -24.81
N PHE A 23 25.23 4.27 -24.65
CA PHE A 23 24.41 5.00 -25.59
C PHE A 23 24.32 6.49 -25.23
N ALA A 24 24.29 7.34 -26.26
CA ALA A 24 24.01 8.75 -26.06
C ALA A 24 22.64 8.94 -25.39
N ILE A 25 22.58 9.81 -24.40
CA ILE A 25 21.33 10.18 -23.78
C ILE A 25 20.52 11.00 -24.80
N GLY A 26 19.35 10.52 -25.14
CA GLY A 26 18.40 11.28 -25.95
C GLY A 26 17.84 12.47 -25.16
N LYS A 27 16.53 12.65 -25.18
CA LYS A 27 15.87 13.68 -24.37
C LYS A 27 15.69 13.17 -22.93
N HIS A 28 16.24 13.91 -21.97
CA HIS A 28 15.93 13.66 -20.56
C HIS A 28 14.61 14.34 -20.19
N ILE A 29 13.66 13.60 -19.65
CA ILE A 29 12.41 14.17 -19.14
C ILE A 29 12.72 14.80 -17.79
N SER A 30 12.95 16.10 -17.78
CA SER A 30 13.07 16.91 -16.55
C SER A 30 11.70 17.50 -16.25
N ALA A 31 10.87 16.74 -15.55
CA ALA A 31 9.59 17.23 -15.07
C ALA A 31 9.56 17.17 -13.55
N GLU A 32 8.86 18.11 -12.95
CA GLU A 32 8.61 18.11 -11.51
C GLU A 32 7.84 16.87 -11.10
N ALA A 33 8.00 16.48 -9.83
CA ALA A 33 7.26 15.40 -9.28
C ALA A 33 5.78 15.78 -9.17
N ASP A 34 4.90 14.94 -9.72
CA ASP A 34 3.46 15.06 -9.49
C ASP A 34 3.13 14.55 -8.08
N THR A 35 2.76 15.47 -7.22
CA THR A 35 2.38 15.23 -5.80
C THR A 35 0.90 15.45 -5.55
N THR A 36 0.07 15.50 -6.58
CA THR A 36 -1.37 15.74 -6.47
C THR A 36 -2.11 14.64 -5.73
N ASN A 37 -1.63 13.38 -5.77
CA ASN A 37 -2.22 12.30 -4.98
C ASN A 37 -1.74 12.38 -3.51
N ARG A 38 -2.68 12.23 -2.55
CA ARG A 38 -2.39 12.30 -1.11
C ARG A 38 -1.57 11.13 -0.53
N PHE A 39 -1.45 10.02 -1.26
CA PHE A 39 -0.80 8.79 -0.76
C PHE A 39 0.51 8.46 -1.45
N TYR A 40 0.72 8.92 -2.68
CA TYR A 40 1.91 8.63 -3.47
C TYR A 40 2.27 9.77 -4.40
N GLU A 41 3.52 9.81 -4.83
CA GLU A 41 4.03 10.72 -5.86
C GLU A 41 4.37 9.99 -7.15
N PHE A 42 4.34 10.71 -8.25
CA PHE A 42 4.90 10.27 -9.52
C PHE A 42 6.08 11.15 -9.92
N ARG A 43 7.18 10.52 -10.23
CA ARG A 43 8.42 11.16 -10.67
C ARG A 43 8.74 10.73 -12.11
N PRO A 44 8.45 11.58 -13.09
CA PRO A 44 8.72 11.27 -14.50
C PRO A 44 10.19 11.00 -14.79
N ASP A 45 11.11 11.68 -14.11
CA ASP A 45 12.57 11.52 -14.22
C ASP A 45 13.07 10.09 -13.91
N LYS A 46 12.27 9.27 -13.23
CA LYS A 46 12.58 7.88 -12.89
C LYS A 46 11.77 6.85 -13.66
N CYS A 47 10.93 7.31 -14.58
CA CYS A 47 10.08 6.45 -15.37
C CYS A 47 10.85 5.83 -16.52
N ILE A 48 10.81 4.50 -16.63
CA ILE A 48 11.41 3.74 -17.72
C ILE A 48 10.39 3.33 -18.81
N MET A 49 9.23 3.93 -18.81
CA MET A 49 8.14 3.69 -19.78
C MET A 49 7.77 2.21 -19.95
N CYS A 50 7.79 1.43 -18.86
CA CYS A 50 7.47 0.00 -18.90
C CYS A 50 5.97 -0.31 -18.98
N HIS A 51 5.10 0.66 -18.86
CA HIS A 51 3.64 0.61 -18.96
C HIS A 51 2.95 -0.32 -17.94
N ARG A 52 3.63 -0.81 -16.91
CA ARG A 52 3.02 -1.67 -15.89
C ARG A 52 1.91 -0.97 -15.11
N CYS A 53 2.10 0.31 -14.79
CA CYS A 53 1.11 1.11 -14.05
C CYS A 53 -0.18 1.34 -14.85
N THR A 54 -0.09 1.58 -16.16
CA THR A 54 -1.26 1.74 -17.03
C THR A 54 -2.02 0.43 -17.15
N ARG A 55 -1.32 -0.68 -17.42
CA ARG A 55 -1.94 -2.00 -17.52
C ARG A 55 -2.62 -2.46 -16.24
N VAL A 56 -2.01 -2.22 -15.08
CA VAL A 56 -2.64 -2.55 -13.80
C VAL A 56 -3.89 -1.71 -13.58
N CYS A 57 -3.86 -0.41 -13.91
CA CYS A 57 -5.00 0.48 -13.77
C CYS A 57 -6.15 0.06 -14.69
N GLU A 58 -5.85 -0.20 -15.95
CA GLU A 58 -6.83 -0.59 -16.97
C GLU A 58 -7.33 -2.03 -16.77
N LYS A 59 -6.42 -3.02 -16.83
CA LYS A 59 -6.80 -4.44 -16.94
C LYS A 59 -7.17 -5.09 -15.62
N LEU A 60 -6.55 -4.70 -14.51
CA LEU A 60 -6.78 -5.33 -13.22
C LEU A 60 -7.70 -4.52 -12.32
N GLN A 61 -7.54 -3.19 -12.32
CA GLN A 61 -8.38 -2.31 -11.50
C GLN A 61 -9.65 -1.85 -12.23
N GLY A 62 -9.67 -1.90 -13.57
CA GLY A 62 -10.81 -1.48 -14.39
C GLY A 62 -11.11 0.02 -14.31
N ARG A 63 -10.09 0.87 -14.05
CA ARG A 63 -10.27 2.31 -13.87
C ARG A 63 -9.73 3.17 -15.01
N ASP A 64 -8.70 2.68 -15.70
CA ASP A 64 -8.09 3.35 -16.86
C ASP A 64 -7.75 4.84 -16.66
N VAL A 65 -7.31 5.19 -15.45
CA VAL A 65 -6.92 6.57 -15.10
C VAL A 65 -5.57 6.95 -15.70
N LEU A 66 -4.66 5.96 -15.83
CA LEU A 66 -3.31 6.17 -16.31
C LEU A 66 -3.20 5.71 -17.76
N SER A 67 -2.72 6.60 -18.60
CA SER A 67 -2.49 6.36 -20.04
C SER A 67 -1.10 6.80 -20.44
N ILE A 68 -0.79 6.59 -21.73
CA ILE A 68 0.44 7.06 -22.35
C ILE A 68 0.07 8.28 -23.19
N ALA A 69 0.71 9.39 -22.92
CA ALA A 69 0.62 10.59 -23.74
C ALA A 69 1.92 10.81 -24.53
N GLY A 70 1.85 11.56 -25.62
CA GLY A 70 2.99 11.84 -26.49
C GLY A 70 3.45 10.62 -27.29
N ARG A 71 4.57 10.80 -27.99
CA ARG A 71 5.20 9.74 -28.81
C ARG A 71 6.71 9.92 -28.86
N GLY A 72 7.43 8.83 -29.19
CA GLY A 72 8.90 8.86 -29.26
C GLY A 72 9.51 9.29 -27.92
N PHE A 73 10.44 10.20 -27.94
CA PHE A 73 11.10 10.73 -26.73
C PHE A 73 10.20 11.62 -25.87
N ASP A 74 9.04 12.06 -26.38
CA ASP A 74 8.07 12.82 -25.61
C ASP A 74 7.00 11.95 -24.95
N ALA A 75 7.06 10.65 -25.16
CA ALA A 75 6.13 9.70 -24.53
C ALA A 75 6.29 9.71 -23.00
N HIS A 76 5.19 9.84 -22.29
CA HIS A 76 5.17 9.86 -20.82
C HIS A 76 3.87 9.28 -20.27
N ILE A 77 3.89 8.89 -19.01
CA ILE A 77 2.71 8.42 -18.31
C ILE A 77 1.93 9.63 -17.80
N SER A 78 0.70 9.74 -18.26
CA SER A 78 -0.22 10.80 -17.89
C SER A 78 -1.54 10.25 -17.37
N THR A 79 -2.34 11.12 -16.81
CA THR A 79 -3.79 10.96 -16.61
C THR A 79 -4.52 11.49 -17.83
N CYS A 80 -5.79 11.14 -17.98
CA CYS A 80 -6.62 11.69 -19.05
C CYS A 80 -6.63 13.22 -18.94
N TYR A 81 -6.33 13.92 -20.02
CA TYR A 81 -6.22 15.39 -20.09
C TYR A 81 -5.24 16.03 -19.09
N ASP A 82 -4.23 15.30 -18.64
CA ASP A 82 -3.24 15.76 -17.65
C ASP A 82 -3.84 16.29 -16.34
N ILE A 83 -5.04 15.82 -15.98
CA ILE A 83 -5.70 16.20 -14.74
C ILE A 83 -4.98 15.62 -13.52
N ALA A 84 -5.20 16.24 -12.37
CA ALA A 84 -4.62 15.80 -11.11
C ALA A 84 -4.93 14.33 -10.80
N ARG A 85 -3.98 13.59 -10.21
CA ARG A 85 -4.15 12.18 -9.79
C ARG A 85 -5.11 12.01 -8.60
N THR A 86 -5.81 13.04 -8.24
CA THR A 86 -6.94 13.06 -7.29
C THR A 86 -8.29 13.08 -7.98
N ASP A 87 -8.31 12.97 -9.31
CA ASP A 87 -9.56 12.87 -10.06
C ASP A 87 -10.50 11.83 -9.44
N PRO A 88 -11.83 12.07 -9.41
CA PRO A 88 -12.81 11.13 -8.86
C PRO A 88 -12.74 9.73 -9.44
N THR A 89 -12.19 9.56 -10.64
CA THR A 89 -11.99 8.24 -11.26
C THR A 89 -10.85 7.46 -10.61
N CYS A 90 -9.87 8.13 -9.96
CA CYS A 90 -8.76 7.49 -9.25
C CYS A 90 -9.17 7.11 -7.83
N GLU A 91 -9.27 5.81 -7.55
CA GLU A 91 -9.56 5.28 -6.20
C GLU A 91 -8.37 5.34 -5.24
N SER A 92 -7.24 5.88 -5.66
CA SER A 92 -6.01 5.93 -4.85
C SER A 92 -5.58 4.56 -4.29
N CYS A 93 -5.92 3.46 -4.96
CA CYS A 93 -5.65 2.09 -4.50
C CYS A 93 -4.14 1.77 -4.39
N GLY A 94 -3.29 2.50 -5.14
CA GLY A 94 -1.84 2.34 -5.13
C GLY A 94 -1.32 1.08 -5.84
N ASN A 95 -2.17 0.37 -6.61
CA ASN A 95 -1.73 -0.82 -7.34
C ASN A 95 -0.72 -0.47 -8.44
N CYS A 96 -0.80 0.74 -9.01
CA CYS A 96 0.21 1.30 -9.91
C CYS A 96 1.57 1.51 -9.20
N VAL A 97 1.56 1.87 -7.91
CA VAL A 97 2.78 2.01 -7.09
C VAL A 97 3.45 0.65 -6.89
N SER A 98 2.69 -0.40 -6.57
CA SER A 98 3.23 -1.77 -6.43
C SER A 98 3.76 -2.34 -7.74
N ALA A 99 3.10 -2.02 -8.85
CA ALA A 99 3.51 -2.50 -10.17
C ALA A 99 4.76 -1.78 -10.70
N CYS A 100 5.08 -0.60 -10.20
CA CYS A 100 6.22 0.19 -10.66
C CYS A 100 7.54 -0.50 -10.29
N PRO A 101 8.41 -0.83 -11.29
CA PRO A 101 9.67 -1.51 -11.03
C PRO A 101 10.80 -0.57 -10.60
N THR A 102 10.54 0.73 -10.62
CA THR A 102 11.52 1.78 -10.27
C THR A 102 10.97 2.70 -9.17
N GLY A 103 11.67 3.79 -8.89
CA GLY A 103 11.19 4.81 -7.96
C GLY A 103 10.30 5.88 -8.61
N ALA A 104 9.75 5.63 -9.81
CA ALA A 104 8.88 6.61 -10.47
C ALA A 104 7.56 6.79 -9.75
N LEU A 105 6.94 5.70 -9.27
CA LEU A 105 5.78 5.76 -8.38
C LEU A 105 6.20 5.27 -7.00
N SER A 106 6.05 6.11 -5.99
CA SER A 106 6.48 5.82 -4.62
C SER A 106 5.45 6.31 -3.60
N SER A 107 5.07 5.47 -2.65
CA SER A 107 4.21 5.89 -1.55
C SER A 107 4.95 6.84 -0.60
N TYR A 108 4.23 7.78 -0.01
CA TYR A 108 4.82 8.67 0.98
C TYR A 108 5.25 7.95 2.25
N ASP A 109 4.53 6.89 2.64
CA ASP A 109 4.89 6.07 3.81
C ASP A 109 6.26 5.41 3.59
N GLN A 110 6.50 4.79 2.42
CA GLN A 110 7.80 4.24 2.07
C GLN A 110 8.89 5.32 2.00
N LYS A 111 8.59 6.43 1.34
CA LYS A 111 9.56 7.52 1.14
C LYS A 111 10.05 8.11 2.47
N LYS A 112 9.13 8.31 3.44
CA LYS A 112 9.42 8.99 4.70
C LYS A 112 9.95 8.05 5.78
N ASN A 113 9.44 6.83 5.87
CA ASN A 113 9.55 6.01 7.06
C ASN A 113 10.61 4.91 6.97
N TYR A 114 10.85 4.33 5.78
CA TYR A 114 11.71 3.16 5.67
C TYR A 114 12.30 2.94 4.27
N ARG A 115 13.34 2.11 4.23
CA ARG A 115 13.82 1.42 3.02
C ARG A 115 13.53 -0.06 3.15
N SER A 116 13.44 -0.78 2.04
CA SER A 116 13.06 -2.20 2.04
C SER A 116 13.97 -3.09 2.88
N PHE A 117 15.25 -2.76 2.98
CA PHE A 117 16.24 -3.51 3.78
C PHE A 117 16.20 -3.16 5.29
N GLU A 118 15.39 -2.18 5.69
CA GLU A 118 15.29 -1.76 7.10
C GLU A 118 14.08 -2.38 7.82
N VAL A 119 13.27 -3.15 7.12
CA VAL A 119 12.01 -3.67 7.64
C VAL A 119 11.97 -5.19 7.63
N THR A 120 11.30 -5.74 8.60
CA THR A 120 10.87 -7.14 8.60
C THR A 120 9.44 -7.22 8.11
N SER A 121 9.09 -8.34 7.48
CA SER A 121 7.79 -8.56 6.85
C SER A 121 7.04 -9.68 7.57
N THR A 122 5.77 -9.44 7.91
CA THR A 122 4.90 -10.43 8.56
C THR A 122 3.56 -10.51 7.83
N ARG A 123 3.25 -11.72 7.32
CA ARG A 123 1.99 -11.99 6.61
C ARG A 123 0.79 -11.92 7.55
N THR A 124 -0.27 -11.23 7.12
CA THR A 124 -1.53 -11.15 7.85
C THR A 124 -2.72 -10.92 6.91
N THR A 125 -3.91 -10.89 7.48
CA THR A 125 -5.16 -10.61 6.78
C THR A 125 -5.65 -9.21 7.11
N CYS A 126 -6.16 -8.50 6.11
CA CYS A 126 -6.69 -7.15 6.25
C CYS A 126 -7.95 -7.12 7.14
N PRO A 127 -8.02 -6.25 8.16
CA PRO A 127 -9.15 -6.20 9.09
C PRO A 127 -10.32 -5.32 8.63
N HIS A 128 -10.23 -4.67 7.46
CA HIS A 128 -11.21 -3.64 7.08
C HIS A 128 -12.53 -4.16 6.54
N CYS A 129 -12.54 -5.33 5.92
CA CYS A 129 -13.76 -5.92 5.36
C CYS A 129 -13.64 -7.43 5.19
N ALA A 130 -14.75 -8.10 4.86
CA ALA A 130 -14.83 -9.55 4.74
C ALA A 130 -14.14 -10.16 3.51
N VAL A 131 -13.55 -9.36 2.61
CA VAL A 131 -12.83 -9.87 1.44
C VAL A 131 -11.63 -10.73 1.84
N GLY A 132 -11.03 -10.47 3.02
CA GLY A 132 -9.92 -11.27 3.54
C GLY A 132 -8.62 -11.10 2.76
N CYS A 133 -8.36 -9.92 2.21
CA CYS A 133 -7.11 -9.62 1.49
C CYS A 133 -5.89 -9.91 2.35
N GLN A 134 -4.92 -10.62 1.79
CA GLN A 134 -3.64 -10.84 2.44
C GLN A 134 -2.63 -9.75 2.06
N TYR A 135 -1.85 -9.33 3.04
CA TYR A 135 -0.76 -8.39 2.89
C TYR A 135 0.34 -8.66 3.92
N ASP A 136 1.49 -8.08 3.69
CA ASP A 136 2.63 -8.14 4.60
C ASP A 136 2.72 -6.81 5.35
N LEU A 137 2.67 -6.88 6.67
CA LEU A 137 2.98 -5.75 7.54
C LEU A 137 4.49 -5.54 7.57
N LEU A 138 4.92 -4.33 7.27
CA LEU A 138 6.33 -3.93 7.31
C LEU A 138 6.63 -3.31 8.66
N VAL A 139 7.54 -3.93 9.41
CA VAL A 139 7.88 -3.55 10.79
C VAL A 139 9.32 -3.04 10.85
N LYS A 140 9.51 -1.86 11.43
CA LYS A 140 10.80 -1.26 11.73
C LYS A 140 10.83 -0.86 13.21
N ASN A 141 11.83 -1.37 13.95
CA ASN A 141 12.00 -1.06 15.39
C ASN A 141 10.71 -1.28 16.23
N GLY A 142 10.01 -2.40 16.00
CA GLY A 142 8.79 -2.76 16.71
C GLY A 142 7.53 -1.96 16.32
N LYS A 143 7.62 -1.07 15.34
CA LYS A 143 6.49 -0.29 14.82
C LYS A 143 6.15 -0.69 13.41
N ILE A 144 4.86 -0.79 13.10
CA ILE A 144 4.38 -1.01 11.74
C ILE A 144 4.50 0.32 10.98
N VAL A 145 5.27 0.31 9.90
CA VAL A 145 5.60 1.51 9.12
C VAL A 145 5.00 1.50 7.72
N GLY A 146 4.46 0.38 7.27
CA GLY A 146 3.87 0.24 5.96
C GLY A 146 3.24 -1.12 5.72
N VAL A 147 2.70 -1.29 4.54
CA VAL A 147 2.05 -2.52 4.05
C VAL A 147 2.47 -2.79 2.63
N ASP A 148 2.86 -4.03 2.34
CA ASP A 148 3.03 -4.53 0.99
C ASP A 148 1.92 -5.55 0.65
N PRO A 149 1.36 -5.50 -0.58
CA PRO A 149 0.35 -6.45 -0.98
C PRO A 149 0.94 -7.85 -1.11
N ALA A 150 0.27 -8.82 -0.54
CA ALA A 150 0.63 -10.22 -0.66
C ALA A 150 -0.34 -10.96 -1.58
N LYS A 151 0.18 -11.97 -2.28
CA LYS A 151 -0.64 -12.80 -3.15
C LYS A 151 -1.46 -13.77 -2.31
N GLY A 152 -2.69 -13.37 -1.99
CA GLY A 152 -3.68 -14.22 -1.33
C GLY A 152 -4.76 -14.70 -2.30
N PRO A 153 -5.56 -15.70 -1.93
CA PRO A 153 -6.60 -16.28 -2.79
C PRO A 153 -7.67 -15.24 -3.20
N SER A 154 -8.00 -14.32 -2.31
CA SER A 154 -9.04 -13.31 -2.55
C SER A 154 -8.55 -12.06 -3.27
N ASN A 155 -7.31 -11.66 -3.08
CA ASN A 155 -6.79 -10.36 -3.57
C ASN A 155 -5.71 -10.45 -4.64
N GLN A 156 -5.15 -11.62 -4.92
CA GLN A 156 -4.15 -11.86 -5.98
C GLN A 156 -3.02 -10.82 -6.04
N GLY A 157 -2.60 -10.28 -4.89
CA GLY A 157 -1.57 -9.26 -4.81
C GLY A 157 -2.07 -7.81 -5.00
N MET A 158 -3.39 -7.59 -5.03
CA MET A 158 -3.99 -6.27 -5.14
C MET A 158 -4.51 -5.81 -3.77
N LEU A 159 -4.54 -4.50 -3.53
CA LEU A 159 -5.13 -3.91 -2.35
C LEU A 159 -5.96 -2.68 -2.72
N CYS A 160 -7.00 -2.41 -1.97
CA CYS A 160 -7.71 -1.13 -2.03
C CYS A 160 -6.98 -0.06 -1.19
N VAL A 161 -7.42 1.19 -1.28
CA VAL A 161 -6.87 2.31 -0.53
C VAL A 161 -6.86 2.08 0.98
N LYS A 162 -7.92 1.49 1.55
CA LYS A 162 -8.02 1.21 2.99
C LYS A 162 -6.98 0.16 3.41
N GLY A 163 -6.89 -0.95 2.68
CA GLY A 163 -5.93 -2.02 2.97
C GLY A 163 -4.48 -1.55 2.88
N ARG A 164 -4.17 -0.72 1.89
CA ARG A 164 -2.80 -0.25 1.64
C ARG A 164 -2.35 0.86 2.59
N TYR A 165 -3.19 1.88 2.81
CA TYR A 165 -2.78 3.11 3.49
C TYR A 165 -3.43 3.32 4.86
N GLY A 166 -4.47 2.54 5.19
CA GLY A 166 -5.22 2.66 6.43
C GLY A 166 -5.00 1.54 7.44
N SER A 167 -4.61 0.35 6.99
CA SER A 167 -4.64 -0.89 7.77
C SER A 167 -3.78 -0.90 9.03
N TYR A 168 -2.75 -0.09 9.12
CA TYR A 168 -1.79 -0.16 10.22
C TYR A 168 -1.76 1.10 11.09
N LYS A 169 -2.28 2.22 10.60
CA LYS A 169 -2.15 3.52 11.31
C LYS A 169 -2.87 3.52 12.65
N PHE A 170 -4.01 2.86 12.74
CA PHE A 170 -4.78 2.76 13.97
C PHE A 170 -4.11 1.90 15.05
N VAL A 171 -3.19 1.00 14.67
CA VAL A 171 -2.52 0.10 15.63
C VAL A 171 -1.70 0.87 16.65
N HIS A 172 -1.11 1.99 16.23
CA HIS A 172 -0.27 2.85 17.06
C HIS A 172 -0.95 4.16 17.46
N ALA A 173 -2.27 4.28 17.26
CA ALA A 173 -3.03 5.45 17.70
C ALA A 173 -3.08 5.52 19.23
N GLY A 174 -2.83 6.72 19.78
CA GLY A 174 -2.78 6.92 21.24
C GLY A 174 -4.13 6.77 21.93
N ASP A 175 -5.23 6.91 21.18
CA ASP A 175 -6.61 6.75 21.62
C ASP A 175 -7.16 5.33 21.42
N ARG A 176 -6.31 4.40 20.96
CA ARG A 176 -6.72 3.01 20.75
C ARG A 176 -7.10 2.34 22.06
N LEU A 177 -8.28 1.72 22.09
CA LEU A 177 -8.70 0.88 23.21
C LEU A 177 -7.82 -0.38 23.25
N THR A 178 -7.10 -0.58 24.36
CA THR A 178 -6.20 -1.71 24.60
C THR A 178 -6.80 -2.78 25.51
N SER A 179 -7.95 -2.47 26.11
CA SER A 179 -8.70 -3.39 26.97
C SER A 179 -10.20 -3.32 26.65
N PRO A 180 -10.93 -4.41 26.82
CA PRO A 180 -12.39 -4.39 26.69
C PRO A 180 -13.02 -3.41 27.69
N LEU A 181 -14.05 -2.68 27.27
CA LEU A 181 -14.81 -1.77 28.13
C LEU A 181 -16.24 -2.28 28.31
N ILE A 182 -16.78 -2.09 29.50
CA ILE A 182 -18.18 -2.35 29.83
C ILE A 182 -18.86 -1.01 30.12
N LYS A 183 -20.03 -0.78 29.56
CA LYS A 183 -20.85 0.40 29.88
C LYS A 183 -21.63 0.14 31.16
N LYS A 184 -21.37 0.96 32.22
CA LYS A 184 -22.10 0.98 33.48
C LYS A 184 -22.54 2.40 33.74
N ASP A 185 -23.82 2.57 34.04
CA ASP A 185 -24.43 3.85 34.41
C ASP A 185 -24.07 5.02 33.47
N GLY A 186 -24.01 4.71 32.18
CA GLY A 186 -23.66 5.67 31.12
C GLY A 186 -22.18 5.83 30.84
N ASN A 187 -21.27 5.37 31.70
CA ASN A 187 -19.81 5.48 31.56
C ASN A 187 -19.18 4.17 31.11
N PHE A 188 -18.04 4.27 30.37
CA PHE A 188 -17.26 3.10 29.97
C PHE A 188 -16.16 2.84 31.02
N GLU A 189 -16.18 1.65 31.62
CA GLU A 189 -15.17 1.16 32.54
C GLU A 189 -14.41 -0.04 31.98
N PRO A 190 -13.10 -0.18 32.32
CA PRO A 190 -12.34 -1.36 31.91
C PRO A 190 -13.00 -2.65 32.43
N ALA A 191 -13.27 -3.60 31.52
CA ALA A 191 -13.75 -4.91 31.88
C ALA A 191 -12.62 -5.69 32.56
N ARG A 192 -12.81 -6.11 33.83
CA ARG A 192 -11.89 -7.07 34.44
C ARG A 192 -12.18 -8.45 33.87
N PRO A 193 -11.19 -9.15 33.27
CA PRO A 193 -11.40 -10.53 32.82
C PRO A 193 -11.73 -11.39 34.04
N VAL A 194 -12.94 -11.93 34.08
CA VAL A 194 -13.31 -12.93 35.07
C VAL A 194 -12.75 -14.27 34.59
N VAL A 195 -11.50 -14.53 34.87
CA VAL A 195 -10.90 -15.86 34.66
C VAL A 195 -11.36 -16.76 35.81
N LYS A 196 -12.51 -17.41 35.64
CA LYS A 196 -12.84 -18.58 36.45
C LYS A 196 -12.01 -19.76 35.94
N ARG A 197 -11.01 -20.19 36.71
CA ARG A 197 -10.27 -21.42 36.42
C ARG A 197 -11.28 -22.57 36.24
N GLY A 198 -11.33 -23.16 35.04
CA GLY A 198 -11.99 -24.45 34.80
C GLY A 198 -13.26 -24.45 33.93
N LYS A 199 -13.79 -23.34 33.45
CA LYS A 199 -14.87 -23.35 32.45
C LYS A 199 -14.64 -22.26 31.40
N ALA A 200 -14.57 -22.66 30.14
CA ALA A 200 -14.63 -21.72 29.01
C ALA A 200 -16.02 -21.02 29.08
N HIS A 201 -16.04 -19.74 29.38
CA HIS A 201 -17.24 -18.95 29.25
C HIS A 201 -17.26 -18.41 27.82
N HIS A 202 -18.21 -18.88 27.03
CA HIS A 202 -18.61 -18.19 25.81
C HIS A 202 -19.06 -16.77 26.22
N PHE A 203 -18.35 -15.78 25.75
CA PHE A 203 -18.90 -14.43 25.66
C PHE A 203 -20.02 -14.46 24.63
N PRO A 204 -21.25 -14.11 24.97
CA PRO A 204 -22.26 -13.94 23.95
C PRO A 204 -21.89 -12.72 23.11
N LEU A 205 -21.27 -12.97 21.96
CA LEU A 205 -21.18 -11.99 20.90
C LEU A 205 -22.62 -11.78 20.40
N PHE A 206 -23.17 -10.61 20.72
CA PHE A 206 -24.48 -10.17 20.20
C PHE A 206 -25.74 -10.89 20.70
N GLY A 207 -25.76 -11.38 21.93
CA GLY A 207 -27.02 -11.89 22.53
C GLY A 207 -27.56 -13.18 21.89
N LEU A 208 -26.78 -13.86 21.07
CA LEU A 208 -27.10 -15.17 20.54
C LEU A 208 -26.84 -16.23 21.62
N THR A 209 -27.85 -16.97 22.02
CA THR A 209 -27.72 -18.12 22.91
C THR A 209 -27.31 -19.34 22.12
N GLY A 210 -26.64 -20.32 22.76
CA GLY A 210 -26.13 -21.53 22.08
C GLY A 210 -27.19 -22.44 21.47
N SER A 211 -28.46 -22.03 21.40
CA SER A 211 -29.56 -22.69 20.71
C SER A 211 -29.83 -22.14 19.31
N ASP A 212 -29.06 -21.14 18.85
CA ASP A 212 -29.26 -20.47 17.56
C ASP A 212 -28.26 -20.93 16.47
N PHE A 213 -27.58 -22.08 16.68
CA PHE A 213 -26.70 -22.76 15.72
C PHE A 213 -27.11 -24.21 15.53
#